data_026366c36bd36900bb38ae7149162d21
#
_entry.id   026366c36bd36900bb38ae7149162d21
#
_cell.length_a   1.000
_cell.length_b   1.000
_cell.length_c   1.000
_cell.angle_alpha   90.00
_cell.angle_beta   90.00
_cell.angle_gamma   90.00
#
_symmetry.space_group_name_H-M   'P 1'
#
loop_
_entity.id
_entity.type
_entity.pdbx_description
1 polymer ?
#
loop_
_entity_poly.entity_id
_entity_poly.type
_entity_poly.pdbx_seq_one_letter_code
_entity_poly.pdbx_strand_id
1 'polypeptide(L)'
;QCMGCRERKAKRELIRVVRAPDGAISLDARGQAAGRGAYLCPKAACLKKAQKNRALERAFDVPIPAEIYEQLAAELEVLGDG
;
A
#
# COMPACT_ATOMS: atom_id res chain seq x y z
N GLN A 1 -5.15 -8.93 -5.23
CA GLN A 1 -6.32 -8.06 -5.06
C GLN A 1 -5.94 -6.72 -4.49
N CYS A 2 -6.43 -5.66 -5.10
CA CYS A 2 -6.21 -4.31 -4.59
C CYS A 2 -7.01 -4.08 -3.31
N MET A 3 -6.36 -3.59 -2.26
CA MET A 3 -7.02 -3.34 -0.98
C MET A 3 -7.95 -2.12 -1.02
N GLY A 4 -7.81 -1.26 -2.02
CA GLY A 4 -8.67 -0.09 -2.19
C GLY A 4 -9.93 -0.40 -2.98
N CYS A 5 -9.79 -0.75 -4.24
CA CYS A 5 -10.93 -1.01 -5.11
C CYS A 5 -11.40 -2.46 -5.08
N ARG A 6 -10.63 -3.33 -4.50
CA ARG A 6 -10.90 -4.77 -4.34
C ARG A 6 -11.02 -5.54 -5.65
N GLU A 7 -10.50 -4.99 -6.72
CA GLU A 7 -10.42 -5.72 -7.97
C GLU A 7 -9.28 -6.72 -7.93
N ARG A 8 -9.49 -7.86 -8.57
CA ARG A 8 -8.44 -8.84 -8.73
C ARG A 8 -7.60 -8.49 -9.93
N LYS A 9 -6.30 -8.36 -9.70
CA LYS A 9 -5.35 -8.03 -10.77
C LYS A 9 -4.08 -8.84 -10.55
N ALA A 10 -3.31 -8.99 -11.62
CA ALA A 10 -2.01 -9.65 -11.52
C ALA A 10 -1.10 -8.84 -10.59
N LYS A 11 -0.22 -9.52 -9.86
CA LYS A 11 0.70 -8.85 -8.93
C LYS A 11 1.51 -7.75 -9.61
N ARG A 12 1.88 -7.95 -10.87
CA ARG A 12 2.65 -6.97 -11.62
C ARG A 12 1.87 -5.69 -11.90
N GLU A 13 0.56 -5.74 -11.79
CA GLU A 13 -0.30 -4.57 -11.99
C GLU A 13 -0.58 -3.83 -10.70
N LEU A 14 -0.09 -4.38 -9.60
CA LEU A 14 -0.32 -3.82 -8.27
C LEU A 14 1.01 -3.42 -7.66
N ILE A 15 0.95 -2.49 -6.72
CA ILE A 15 2.11 -2.16 -5.92
C ILE A 15 1.95 -2.75 -4.53
N ARG A 16 3.04 -3.21 -3.94
CA ARG A 16 3.01 -3.82 -2.63
C ARG A 16 3.34 -2.78 -1.57
N VAL A 17 2.49 -2.70 -0.55
CA VAL A 17 2.78 -1.94 0.67
C VAL A 17 3.27 -2.96 1.68
N VAL A 18 4.42 -2.72 2.29
CA VAL A 18 5.01 -3.67 3.21
C VAL A 18 5.17 -3.05 4.60
N ARG A 19 4.90 -3.87 5.63
CA ARG A 19 5.24 -3.53 6.99
C ARG A 19 6.43 -4.39 7.39
N ALA A 20 7.57 -3.74 7.53
CA ALA A 20 8.81 -4.44 7.90
C ALA A 20 8.73 -4.98 9.32
N PRO A 21 9.60 -5.94 9.69
CA PRO A 21 9.60 -6.50 11.04
C PRO A 21 9.79 -5.46 12.15
N ASP A 22 10.44 -4.35 11.85
CA ASP A 22 10.62 -3.26 12.81
C ASP A 22 9.42 -2.32 12.91
N GLY A 23 8.39 -2.56 12.11
CA GLY A 23 7.17 -1.77 12.09
C GLY A 23 7.11 -0.68 11.04
N ALA A 24 8.18 -0.45 10.29
CA ALA A 24 8.19 0.57 9.25
C ALA A 24 7.29 0.17 8.08
N ILE A 25 6.54 1.12 7.57
CA ILE A 25 5.62 0.89 6.47
C ILE A 25 6.08 1.71 5.26
N SER A 26 6.19 1.05 4.12
CA SER A 26 6.66 1.70 2.90
C SER A 26 6.16 0.95 1.67
N LEU A 27 6.35 1.54 0.51
CA LEU A 27 6.06 0.87 -0.76
C LEU A 27 7.25 0.00 -1.13
N ASP A 28 6.95 -1.20 -1.62
CA ASP A 28 7.95 -2.14 -2.07
C ASP A 28 7.73 -2.41 -3.55
N ALA A 29 8.35 -1.60 -4.39
CA ALA A 29 8.18 -1.69 -5.83
C ALA A 29 8.71 -3.01 -6.40
N ARG A 30 9.71 -3.60 -5.75
CA ARG A 30 10.31 -4.84 -6.21
C ARG A 30 9.60 -6.09 -5.68
N GLY A 31 8.81 -5.94 -4.64
CA GLY A 31 8.12 -7.07 -4.02
C GLY A 31 9.02 -8.02 -3.28
N GLN A 32 10.19 -7.55 -2.84
CA GLN A 32 11.21 -8.39 -2.21
C GLN A 32 11.46 -8.07 -0.74
N ALA A 33 10.89 -6.98 -0.23
CA ALA A 33 11.13 -6.59 1.15
C ALA A 33 10.51 -7.60 2.11
N ALA A 34 11.20 -7.89 3.20
CA ALA A 34 10.70 -8.78 4.24
C ALA A 34 9.58 -8.07 5.02
N GLY A 35 8.58 -8.86 5.43
CA GLY A 35 7.48 -8.35 6.23
C GLY A 35 6.13 -8.70 5.66
N ARG A 36 5.07 -8.18 6.29
CA ARG A 36 3.71 -8.39 5.82
C ARG A 36 3.43 -7.43 4.66
N GLY A 37 2.71 -7.90 3.66
CA GLY A 37 2.42 -7.12 2.48
C GLY A 37 0.93 -7.01 2.20
N ALA A 38 0.56 -5.88 1.60
CA ALA A 38 -0.77 -5.67 1.06
C ALA A 38 -0.60 -5.05 -0.31
N TYR A 39 -1.53 -5.32 -1.21
CA TYR A 39 -1.42 -4.86 -2.59
C TYR A 39 -2.44 -3.77 -2.90
N LEU A 40 -2.02 -2.79 -3.68
CA LEU A 40 -2.85 -1.69 -4.13
C LEU A 40 -2.58 -1.41 -5.60
N CYS A 41 -3.59 -0.92 -6.31
CA CYS A 41 -3.34 -0.34 -7.62
C CYS A 41 -2.38 0.84 -7.42
N PRO A 42 -1.46 1.09 -8.37
CA PRO A 42 -0.56 2.23 -8.27
C PRO A 42 -1.28 3.55 -8.60
N LYS A 43 -2.34 3.82 -7.85
CA LYS A 43 -3.17 5.00 -8.04
C LYS A 43 -3.49 5.62 -6.70
N ALA A 44 -3.39 6.95 -6.62
CA ALA A 44 -3.73 7.67 -5.41
C ALA A 44 -5.18 7.42 -4.97
N ALA A 45 -6.09 7.25 -5.93
CA ALA A 45 -7.49 6.99 -5.61
C ALA A 45 -7.68 5.70 -4.83
N CYS A 46 -6.93 4.64 -5.18
CA CYS A 46 -7.01 3.37 -4.46
C CYS A 46 -6.40 3.48 -3.07
N LEU A 47 -5.32 4.23 -2.94
CA LEU A 47 -4.73 4.49 -1.63
C LEU A 47 -5.71 5.24 -0.73
N LYS A 48 -6.39 6.25 -1.26
CA LYS A 48 -7.40 6.99 -0.50
C LYS A 48 -8.56 6.10 -0.07
N LYS A 49 -9.00 5.21 -0.93
CA LYS A 49 -10.04 4.25 -0.59
C LYS A 49 -9.59 3.31 0.53
N ALA A 50 -8.35 2.85 0.45
CA ALA A 50 -7.79 1.99 1.49
C ALA A 50 -7.72 2.73 2.81
N GLN A 51 -7.34 4.00 2.80
CA GLN A 51 -7.30 4.83 4.00
C GLN A 51 -8.69 4.99 4.60
N LYS A 52 -9.67 5.31 3.77
CA LYS A 52 -11.04 5.51 4.21
C LYS A 52 -11.64 4.26 4.83
N ASN A 53 -11.32 3.10 4.27
CA ASN A 53 -11.84 1.82 4.73
C ASN A 53 -10.95 1.18 5.78
N ARG A 54 -9.83 1.81 6.14
CA ARG A 54 -8.85 1.29 7.07
C ARG A 54 -8.36 -0.10 6.65
N ALA A 55 -8.20 -0.29 5.35
CA ALA A 55 -7.83 -1.58 4.81
C ALA A 55 -6.41 -2.00 5.23
N LEU A 56 -5.46 -1.04 5.24
CA LEU A 56 -4.09 -1.35 5.64
C LEU A 56 -3.99 -1.62 7.14
N GLU A 57 -4.76 -0.91 7.94
CA GLU A 57 -4.81 -1.15 9.39
C GLU A 57 -5.28 -2.58 9.68
N ARG A 58 -6.27 -3.04 8.94
CA ARG A 58 -6.76 -4.40 9.10
C ARG A 58 -5.76 -5.43 8.59
N ALA A 59 -5.12 -5.14 7.46
CA ALA A 59 -4.15 -6.05 6.87
C ALA A 59 -2.93 -6.24 7.76
N PHE A 60 -2.46 -5.16 8.38
CA PHE A 60 -1.26 -5.19 9.20
C PHE A 60 -1.54 -5.31 10.70
N ASP A 61 -2.82 -5.21 11.08
CA ASP A 61 -3.25 -5.30 12.47
C ASP A 61 -2.54 -4.28 13.37
N VAL A 62 -2.36 -3.07 12.85
CA VAL A 62 -1.77 -1.95 13.60
C VAL A 62 -2.43 -0.66 13.14
N PRO A 63 -2.48 0.36 14.00
CA PRO A 63 -2.96 1.67 13.56
C PRO A 63 -1.94 2.30 12.61
N ILE A 64 -2.44 3.00 11.59
CA ILE A 64 -1.59 3.67 10.63
C ILE A 64 -1.92 5.15 10.65
N PRO A 65 -0.99 6.01 11.12
CA PRO A 65 -1.23 7.45 11.14
C PRO A 65 -1.44 8.03 9.74
N ALA A 66 -2.15 9.14 9.67
CA ALA A 66 -2.36 9.81 8.40
C ALA A 66 -1.06 10.19 7.71
N GLU A 67 -0.02 10.49 8.50
CA GLU A 67 1.31 10.81 7.97
C GLU A 67 1.87 9.70 7.09
N ILE A 68 1.64 8.45 7.49
CA ILE A 68 2.10 7.30 6.72
C ILE A 68 1.37 7.23 5.39
N TYR A 69 0.06 7.47 5.39
CA TYR A 69 -0.70 7.50 4.14
C TYR A 69 -0.23 8.63 3.22
N GLU A 70 0.11 9.78 3.79
CA GLU A 70 0.64 10.89 3.01
C GLU A 70 1.99 10.53 2.38
N GLN A 71 2.84 9.86 3.16
CA GLN A 71 4.13 9.39 2.67
C GLN A 71 3.94 8.37 1.54
N LEU A 72 3.03 7.43 1.72
CA LEU A 72 2.75 6.44 0.69
C LEU A 72 2.21 7.09 -0.59
N ALA A 73 1.37 8.12 -0.44
CA ALA A 73 0.86 8.84 -1.60
C ALA A 73 1.97 9.54 -2.36
N ALA A 74 2.92 10.16 -1.64
CA ALA A 74 4.05 10.79 -2.27
C ALA A 74 4.93 9.79 -3.01
N GLU A 75 5.18 8.63 -2.38
CA GLU A 75 5.95 7.56 -3.02
C GLU A 75 5.23 7.02 -4.26
N LEU A 76 3.91 6.92 -4.21
CA LEU A 76 3.12 6.46 -5.35
C LEU A 76 3.24 7.42 -6.54
N GLU A 77 3.28 8.72 -6.29
CA GLU A 77 3.43 9.69 -7.36
C GLU A 77 4.73 9.48 -8.11
N VAL A 78 5.80 9.15 -7.40
CA VAL A 78 7.10 8.88 -8.00
C VAL A 78 7.08 7.58 -8.78
N LEU A 79 6.51 6.52 -8.20
CA LEU A 79 6.55 5.18 -8.79
C LEU A 79 5.45 4.95 -9.81
N GLY A 80 4.28 5.54 -9.58
CA GLY A 80 3.12 5.30 -10.41
C GLY A 80 3.00 6.23 -11.60
N ASP A 81 3.92 7.14 -11.74
CA ASP A 81 3.90 8.11 -12.81
C ASP A 81 4.55 7.54 -14.07
N GLY A 82 4.08 6.43 -14.41
CA GLY A 82 4.55 5.80 -15.64
C GLY A 82 4.03 6.47 -16.86
#